data_9cdea0bac88be44277466b3d9c491bdc
#
_entry.id   9cdea0bac88be44277466b3d9c491bdc
#
_cell.length_a   1.000
_cell.length_b   1.000
_cell.length_c   1.000
_cell.angle_alpha   90.00
_cell.angle_beta   90.00
_cell.angle_gamma   90.00
#
_symmetry.space_group_name_H-M   'P 1'
#
loop_
_entity.id
_entity.type
_entity.pdbx_description
1 polymer ?
#
loop_
_entity_poly.entity_id
_entity_poly.type
_entity_poly.pdbx_seq_one_letter_code
_entity_poly.pdbx_strand_id
1 'polypeptide(L)'
;MRTAKEIINEFKAIADNPRKAMDDYKKETGKGAVGIMPVYCPEEIVHAAGYLPIGMWGAQKKQISKARTYLPPFACSIMQSVMELQLEGVYDDLEAVIFSVPCDTLKCMSQKWNRPVPAIVFTHPQNRKIAKDAANVFAREEF
;
A
#
# COMPACT_ATOMS: atom_id res chain seq x y z
N MET A 1 -23.01 -20.90 -12.05
CA MET A 1 -22.34 -19.64 -12.47
C MET A 1 -22.76 -18.54 -11.49
N ARG A 2 -21.83 -17.82 -10.83
CA ARG A 2 -22.17 -16.74 -9.91
C ARG A 2 -22.74 -15.55 -10.67
N THR A 3 -23.75 -14.89 -10.14
CA THR A 3 -24.33 -13.67 -10.72
C THR A 3 -23.45 -12.46 -10.43
N ALA A 4 -23.54 -11.41 -11.26
CA ALA A 4 -22.83 -10.15 -11.02
C ALA A 4 -23.16 -9.55 -9.64
N LYS A 5 -24.39 -9.67 -9.18
CA LYS A 5 -24.84 -9.19 -7.88
C LYS A 5 -24.12 -9.91 -6.71
N GLU A 6 -23.94 -11.22 -6.81
CA GLU A 6 -23.23 -12.00 -5.80
C GLU A 6 -21.75 -11.60 -5.75
N ILE A 7 -21.11 -11.41 -6.90
CA ILE A 7 -19.71 -10.96 -6.98
C ILE A 7 -19.54 -9.56 -6.39
N ILE A 8 -20.42 -8.62 -6.72
CA ILE A 8 -20.38 -7.24 -6.18
C ILE A 8 -20.58 -7.26 -4.66
N ASN A 9 -21.49 -8.07 -4.15
CA ASN A 9 -21.72 -8.18 -2.70
C ASN A 9 -20.49 -8.77 -1.98
N GLU A 10 -19.80 -9.72 -2.58
CA GLU A 10 -18.56 -10.29 -2.04
C GLU A 10 -17.45 -9.23 -1.97
N PHE A 11 -17.22 -8.49 -3.07
CA PHE A 11 -16.24 -7.40 -3.08
C PHE A 11 -16.56 -6.31 -2.05
N LYS A 12 -17.85 -5.98 -1.93
CA LYS A 12 -18.29 -5.01 -0.92
C LYS A 12 -18.03 -5.50 0.50
N ALA A 13 -18.29 -6.77 0.80
CA ALA A 13 -18.03 -7.34 2.11
C ALA A 13 -16.53 -7.31 2.48
N ILE A 14 -15.63 -7.54 1.50
CA ILE A 14 -14.18 -7.43 1.68
C ILE A 14 -13.78 -5.95 1.90
N ALA A 15 -14.31 -5.05 1.09
CA ALA A 15 -13.99 -3.62 1.18
C ALA A 15 -14.50 -2.98 2.49
N ASP A 16 -15.65 -3.43 2.99
CA ASP A 16 -16.22 -2.93 4.24
C ASP A 16 -15.44 -3.45 5.48
N ASN A 17 -14.74 -4.58 5.37
CA ASN A 17 -13.94 -5.13 6.46
C ASN A 17 -12.66 -5.82 5.94
N PRO A 18 -11.65 -5.03 5.50
CA PRO A 18 -10.39 -5.56 5.00
C PRO A 18 -9.60 -6.34 6.05
N ARG A 19 -9.73 -6.00 7.33
CA ARG A 19 -9.09 -6.72 8.43
C ARG A 19 -9.51 -8.19 8.46
N LYS A 20 -10.82 -8.45 8.34
CA LYS A 20 -11.31 -9.81 8.29
C LYS A 20 -10.72 -10.60 7.12
N ALA A 21 -10.61 -9.98 5.96
CA ALA A 21 -10.01 -10.62 4.78
C ALA A 21 -8.53 -10.98 5.02
N MET A 22 -7.77 -10.11 5.71
CA MET A 22 -6.38 -10.38 6.11
C MET A 22 -6.28 -11.57 7.08
N ASP A 23 -7.15 -11.59 8.10
CA ASP A 23 -7.17 -12.65 9.11
C ASP A 23 -7.56 -14.01 8.49
N ASP A 24 -8.55 -14.02 7.62
CA ASP A 24 -9.00 -15.22 6.93
C ASP A 24 -7.88 -15.75 6.00
N TYR A 25 -7.23 -14.88 5.23
CA TYR A 25 -6.09 -15.24 4.40
C TYR A 25 -4.92 -15.83 5.20
N LYS A 26 -4.59 -15.20 6.34
CA LYS A 26 -3.52 -15.69 7.23
C LYS A 26 -3.84 -17.05 7.83
N LYS A 27 -5.10 -17.31 8.18
CA LYS A 27 -5.55 -18.63 8.68
C LYS A 27 -5.44 -19.70 7.60
N GLU A 28 -5.79 -19.36 6.36
CA GLU A 28 -5.84 -20.31 5.24
C GLU A 28 -4.44 -20.63 4.71
N THR A 29 -3.58 -19.62 4.59
CA THR A 29 -2.27 -19.76 3.91
C THR A 29 -1.07 -19.79 4.86
N GLY A 30 -1.24 -19.38 6.10
CA GLY A 30 -0.15 -19.17 7.06
C GLY A 30 0.68 -17.91 6.81
N LYS A 31 0.37 -17.12 5.76
CA LYS A 31 1.07 -15.89 5.39
C LYS A 31 0.18 -14.66 5.62
N GLY A 32 0.78 -13.55 6.01
CA GLY A 32 0.07 -12.30 6.30
C GLY A 32 -0.16 -11.43 5.07
N ALA A 33 -0.40 -10.16 5.32
CA ALA A 33 -0.64 -9.16 4.29
C ALA A 33 0.54 -8.19 4.18
N VAL A 34 0.76 -7.69 2.96
CA VAL A 34 1.73 -6.64 2.65
C VAL A 34 1.00 -5.40 2.18
N GLY A 35 1.26 -4.28 2.84
CA GLY A 35 0.68 -2.98 2.49
C GLY A 35 1.30 -2.44 1.20
N ILE A 36 0.45 -1.98 0.29
CA ILE A 36 0.86 -1.44 -0.99
C ILE A 36 0.47 0.03 -1.06
N MET A 37 1.46 0.91 -1.12
CA MET A 37 1.17 2.33 -1.33
C MET A 37 0.73 2.59 -2.78
N PRO A 38 -0.31 3.38 -3.01
CA PRO A 38 -0.68 3.77 -4.37
C PRO A 38 0.34 4.79 -4.91
N VAL A 39 0.77 4.73 -6.13
CA VAL A 39 0.45 3.84 -7.26
C VAL A 39 1.76 3.21 -7.76
N TYR A 40 1.68 2.31 -8.77
CA TYR A 40 2.84 1.69 -9.41
C TYR A 40 3.67 0.71 -8.53
N CYS A 41 3.11 0.23 -7.43
CA CYS A 41 3.68 -0.89 -6.69
C CYS A 41 3.32 -2.23 -7.36
N PRO A 42 4.24 -3.19 -7.43
CA PRO A 42 4.01 -4.46 -8.10
C PRO A 42 3.26 -5.45 -7.18
N GLU A 43 1.93 -5.34 -7.15
CA GLU A 43 1.06 -6.22 -6.36
C GLU A 43 1.22 -7.68 -6.77
N GLU A 44 1.51 -7.92 -8.05
CA GLU A 44 1.71 -9.24 -8.64
C GLU A 44 2.90 -9.98 -8.03
N ILE A 45 3.98 -9.29 -7.69
CA ILE A 45 5.16 -9.87 -7.04
C ILE A 45 4.82 -10.28 -5.61
N VAL A 46 4.08 -9.47 -4.89
CA VAL A 46 3.60 -9.77 -3.53
C VAL A 46 2.71 -11.01 -3.54
N HIS A 47 1.78 -11.05 -4.48
CA HIS A 47 0.88 -12.21 -4.65
C HIS A 47 1.65 -13.46 -5.05
N ALA A 48 2.59 -13.38 -5.97
CA ALA A 48 3.43 -14.51 -6.38
C ALA A 48 4.30 -15.05 -5.23
N ALA A 49 4.71 -14.19 -4.30
CA ALA A 49 5.40 -14.59 -3.07
C ALA A 49 4.45 -15.23 -2.03
N GLY A 50 3.16 -15.29 -2.31
CA GLY A 50 2.14 -15.91 -1.48
C GLY A 50 1.64 -15.03 -0.33
N TYR A 51 1.86 -13.71 -0.36
CA TYR A 51 1.30 -12.74 0.57
C TYR A 51 0.05 -12.08 0.00
N LEU A 52 -0.82 -11.57 0.88
CA LEU A 52 -1.98 -10.80 0.47
C LEU A 52 -1.59 -9.33 0.24
N PRO A 53 -1.64 -8.80 -1.00
CA PRO A 53 -1.44 -7.37 -1.22
C PRO A 53 -2.66 -6.59 -0.77
N ILE A 54 -2.46 -5.54 0.06
CA ILE A 54 -3.51 -4.65 0.56
C ILE A 54 -3.20 -3.21 0.15
N GLY A 55 -4.07 -2.61 -0.66
CA GLY A 55 -3.95 -1.22 -1.06
C GLY A 55 -4.17 -0.26 0.11
N MET A 56 -3.22 0.64 0.38
CA MET A 56 -3.26 1.58 1.49
C MET A 56 -3.78 2.95 1.05
N TRP A 57 -5.11 3.08 0.98
CA TRP A 57 -5.79 4.28 0.49
C TRP A 57 -6.27 5.24 1.59
N GLY A 58 -5.99 4.92 2.85
CA GLY A 58 -6.49 5.68 4.00
C GLY A 58 -7.96 5.39 4.32
N ALA A 59 -8.57 6.27 5.09
CA ALA A 59 -9.96 6.17 5.50
C ALA A 59 -10.73 7.45 5.20
N GLN A 60 -11.99 7.31 4.79
CA GLN A 60 -12.88 8.46 4.57
C GLN A 60 -13.19 9.16 5.89
N LYS A 61 -13.30 10.49 5.83
CA LYS A 61 -13.66 11.34 6.99
C LYS A 61 -12.73 11.18 8.21
N LYS A 62 -11.52 10.66 8.00
CA LYS A 62 -10.53 10.55 9.07
C LYS A 62 -10.10 11.93 9.56
N GLN A 63 -10.20 12.18 10.85
CA GLN A 63 -9.64 13.37 11.46
C GLN A 63 -8.12 13.27 11.46
N ILE A 64 -7.45 14.29 10.92
CA ILE A 64 -5.99 14.35 10.82
C ILE A 64 -5.45 15.26 11.91
N SER A 65 -4.68 14.71 12.82
CA SER A 65 -4.04 15.43 13.93
C SER A 65 -2.54 15.13 14.02
N LYS A 66 -2.17 13.87 14.23
CA LYS A 66 -0.79 13.43 14.43
C LYS A 66 0.02 13.49 13.13
N ALA A 67 -0.59 13.12 12.00
CA ALA A 67 0.09 13.12 10.71
C ALA A 67 0.66 14.48 10.31
N ARG A 68 0.05 15.58 10.75
CA ARG A 68 0.51 16.95 10.48
C ARG A 68 1.86 17.29 11.10
N THR A 69 2.28 16.57 12.12
CA THR A 69 3.60 16.72 12.74
C THR A 69 4.71 16.04 11.94
N TYR A 70 4.34 15.07 11.12
CA TYR A 70 5.27 14.25 10.35
C TYR A 70 5.32 14.61 8.87
N LEU A 71 4.19 15.01 8.31
CA LEU A 71 4.06 15.31 6.89
C LEU A 71 4.01 16.82 6.64
N PRO A 72 4.60 17.28 5.53
CA PRO A 72 4.55 18.69 5.14
C PRO A 72 3.11 19.12 4.79
N PRO A 73 2.78 20.43 4.89
CA PRO A 73 1.43 20.95 4.65
C PRO A 73 0.86 20.63 3.26
N PHE A 74 1.71 20.43 2.26
CA PHE A 74 1.29 20.10 0.89
C PHE A 74 0.96 18.61 0.69
N ALA A 75 1.18 17.76 1.69
CA ALA A 75 0.86 16.34 1.58
C ALA A 75 -0.63 16.14 1.28
N CYS A 76 -0.94 15.27 0.31
CA CYS A 76 -2.32 15.01 -0.07
C CYS A 76 -3.11 14.32 1.06
N SER A 77 -4.42 14.51 1.05
CA SER A 77 -5.32 14.01 2.11
C SER A 77 -5.27 12.47 2.28
N ILE A 78 -5.04 11.73 1.19
CA ILE A 78 -4.90 10.27 1.24
C ILE A 78 -3.68 9.91 2.08
N MET A 79 -2.51 10.48 1.80
CA MET A 79 -1.28 10.18 2.53
C MET A 79 -1.31 10.69 3.97
N GLN A 80 -1.96 11.83 4.23
CA GLN A 80 -2.21 12.27 5.60
C GLN A 80 -3.06 11.26 6.37
N SER A 81 -4.12 10.72 5.74
CA SER A 81 -4.97 9.70 6.36
C SER A 81 -4.22 8.39 6.59
N VAL A 82 -3.41 7.93 5.64
CA VAL A 82 -2.58 6.73 5.81
C VAL A 82 -1.58 6.90 6.94
N MET A 83 -0.89 8.07 7.03
CA MET A 83 0.03 8.36 8.12
C MET A 83 -0.68 8.43 9.47
N GLU A 84 -1.87 9.01 9.54
CA GLU A 84 -2.67 9.04 10.79
C GLU A 84 -2.99 7.62 11.26
N LEU A 85 -3.47 6.75 10.37
CA LEU A 85 -3.77 5.35 10.67
C LEU A 85 -2.51 4.57 11.10
N GLN A 86 -1.37 4.85 10.46
CA GLN A 86 -0.09 4.26 10.85
C GLN A 86 0.29 4.67 12.28
N LEU A 87 0.16 5.94 12.64
CA LEU A 87 0.47 6.45 13.98
C LEU A 87 -0.52 5.96 15.06
N GLU A 88 -1.68 5.48 14.65
CA GLU A 88 -2.65 4.80 15.51
C GLU A 88 -2.42 3.28 15.63
N GLY A 89 -1.45 2.72 14.91
CA GLY A 89 -1.12 1.30 14.94
C GLY A 89 -2.02 0.41 14.10
N VAL A 90 -2.84 0.99 13.20
CA VAL A 90 -3.79 0.22 12.36
C VAL A 90 -3.06 -0.75 11.42
N TYR A 91 -1.81 -0.46 11.07
CA TYR A 91 -1.02 -1.24 10.14
C TYR A 91 0.07 -2.10 10.80
N ASP A 92 0.08 -2.21 12.14
CA ASP A 92 1.15 -2.89 12.89
C ASP A 92 1.20 -4.41 12.64
N ASP A 93 0.15 -5.03 12.10
CA ASP A 93 0.09 -6.46 11.76
C ASP A 93 0.45 -6.78 10.30
N LEU A 94 0.82 -5.79 9.51
CA LEU A 94 1.34 -6.04 8.17
C LEU A 94 2.73 -6.66 8.25
N GLU A 95 3.06 -7.57 7.34
CA GLU A 95 4.39 -8.17 7.26
C GLU A 95 5.42 -7.19 6.69
N ALA A 96 5.00 -6.34 5.77
CA ALA A 96 5.80 -5.25 5.21
C ALA A 96 4.90 -4.18 4.58
N VAL A 97 5.49 -3.03 4.25
CA VAL A 97 4.84 -2.00 3.42
C VAL A 97 5.74 -1.66 2.25
N ILE A 98 5.19 -1.63 1.05
CA ILE A 98 5.91 -1.28 -0.17
C ILE A 98 5.56 0.15 -0.60
N PHE A 99 6.59 0.96 -0.78
CA PHE A 99 6.50 2.32 -1.30
C PHE A 99 7.08 2.36 -2.71
N SER A 100 6.29 2.74 -3.70
CA SER A 100 6.80 3.41 -4.88
C SER A 100 6.91 4.91 -4.57
N VAL A 101 7.86 5.61 -5.17
CA VAL A 101 8.05 7.04 -4.89
C VAL A 101 7.74 7.92 -6.12
N PRO A 102 6.48 7.92 -6.59
CA PRO A 102 6.07 8.68 -7.76
C PRO A 102 5.95 10.19 -7.50
N CYS A 103 5.90 10.61 -6.24
CA CYS A 103 5.72 12.01 -5.85
C CYS A 103 6.45 12.33 -4.53
N ASP A 104 6.64 13.60 -4.26
CA ASP A 104 7.36 14.07 -3.05
C ASP A 104 6.66 13.66 -1.76
N THR A 105 5.33 13.60 -1.74
CA THR A 105 4.59 13.16 -0.54
C THR A 105 4.95 11.72 -0.17
N LEU A 106 4.93 10.78 -1.13
CA LEU A 106 5.29 9.38 -0.87
C LEU A 106 6.77 9.22 -0.54
N LYS A 107 7.64 10.02 -1.16
CA LYS A 107 9.06 10.06 -0.82
C LYS A 107 9.28 10.54 0.62
N CYS A 108 8.64 11.61 1.04
CA CYS A 108 8.68 12.08 2.43
C CYS A 108 8.12 11.02 3.39
N MET A 109 7.01 10.41 3.04
CA MET A 109 6.34 9.43 3.88
C MET A 109 7.18 8.17 4.07
N SER A 110 7.84 7.66 3.03
CA SER A 110 8.71 6.50 3.14
C SER A 110 9.87 6.73 4.12
N GLN A 111 10.41 7.95 4.17
CA GLN A 111 11.47 8.34 5.09
C GLN A 111 10.97 8.54 6.55
N LYS A 112 9.69 8.79 6.72
CA LYS A 112 9.04 9.00 8.04
C LYS A 112 8.35 7.75 8.58
N TRP A 113 8.36 6.67 7.82
CA TRP A 113 7.81 5.40 8.23
C TRP A 113 8.71 4.74 9.26
N ASN A 114 8.40 4.88 10.54
CA ASN A 114 9.24 4.43 11.66
C ASN A 114 8.51 3.44 12.59
N ARG A 115 7.69 2.58 12.03
CA ARG A 115 6.99 1.54 12.77
C ARG A 115 7.72 0.20 12.68
N PRO A 116 7.37 -0.77 13.55
CA PRO A 116 7.99 -2.09 13.53
C PRO A 116 7.83 -2.82 12.18
N VAL A 117 6.83 -2.44 11.39
CA VAL A 117 6.60 -3.00 10.06
C VAL A 117 7.67 -2.49 9.09
N PRO A 118 8.46 -3.36 8.46
CA PRO A 118 9.50 -2.96 7.54
C PRO A 118 8.93 -2.26 6.29
N ALA A 119 9.60 -1.20 5.86
CA ALA A 119 9.28 -0.47 4.64
C ALA A 119 10.26 -0.86 3.53
N ILE A 120 9.73 -1.29 2.40
CA ILE A 120 10.48 -1.53 1.17
C ILE A 120 10.21 -0.35 0.25
N VAL A 121 11.25 0.32 -0.18
CA VAL A 121 11.14 1.50 -1.05
C VAL A 121 11.81 1.19 -2.36
N PHE A 122 11.10 1.42 -3.46
CA PHE A 122 11.67 1.30 -4.79
C PHE A 122 11.30 2.51 -5.64
N THR A 123 12.12 2.75 -6.65
CA THR A 123 11.92 3.84 -7.60
C THR A 123 11.48 3.26 -8.93
N HIS A 124 10.51 3.88 -9.57
CA HIS A 124 10.14 3.51 -10.93
C HIS A 124 10.63 4.58 -11.92
N PRO A 125 10.93 4.20 -13.16
CA PRO A 125 11.41 5.14 -14.15
C PRO A 125 10.32 6.14 -14.54
N GLN A 126 10.59 7.44 -14.38
CA GLN A 126 9.64 8.52 -14.66
C GLN A 126 9.40 8.70 -16.17
N ASN A 127 10.42 8.49 -16.99
CA ASN A 127 10.34 8.73 -18.43
C ASN A 127 10.35 7.44 -19.25
N ARG A 128 9.27 6.68 -19.14
CA ARG A 128 9.10 5.36 -19.77
C ARG A 128 8.98 5.40 -21.29
N LYS A 129 8.54 6.53 -21.87
CA LYS A 129 8.26 6.64 -23.32
C LYS A 129 9.50 6.89 -24.14
N ILE A 130 10.48 7.65 -23.63
CA ILE A 130 11.67 8.08 -24.37
C ILE A 130 12.77 7.01 -24.34
N ALA A 131 12.93 6.31 -23.21
CA ALA A 131 13.99 5.32 -23.00
C ALA A 131 13.42 4.00 -22.48
N LYS A 132 12.56 3.36 -23.28
CA LYS A 132 11.80 2.16 -22.86
C LYS A 132 12.72 1.02 -22.42
N ASP A 133 13.78 0.74 -23.15
CA ASP A 133 14.70 -0.37 -22.84
C ASP A 133 15.47 -0.09 -21.55
N ALA A 134 16.01 1.12 -21.39
CA ALA A 134 16.66 1.52 -20.15
C ALA A 134 15.71 1.53 -18.96
N ALA A 135 14.45 1.94 -19.16
CA ALA A 135 13.41 1.88 -18.13
C ALA A 135 13.09 0.45 -17.69
N ASN A 136 13.06 -0.49 -18.65
CA ASN A 136 12.83 -1.91 -18.34
C ASN A 136 14.00 -2.54 -17.59
N VAL A 137 15.24 -2.20 -17.96
CA VAL A 137 16.44 -2.66 -17.23
C VAL A 137 16.43 -2.12 -15.82
N PHE A 138 16.23 -0.80 -15.66
CA PHE A 138 16.14 -0.16 -14.34
C PHE A 138 15.08 -0.80 -13.45
N ALA A 139 13.86 -1.00 -13.98
CA ALA A 139 12.79 -1.64 -13.20
C ALA A 139 13.14 -3.06 -12.75
N ARG A 140 13.84 -3.85 -13.59
CA ARG A 140 14.28 -5.21 -13.23
C ARG A 140 15.34 -5.23 -12.14
N GLU A 141 16.19 -4.21 -12.09
CA GLU A 141 17.25 -4.09 -11.07
C GLU A 141 16.69 -3.59 -9.72
N GLU A 142 15.56 -2.87 -9.73
CA GLU A 142 14.87 -2.42 -8.52
C GLU A 142 13.99 -3.52 -7.87
N PHE A 143 13.53 -4.51 -8.64
CA PHE A 143 12.69 -5.62 -8.18
C PHE A 143 13.47 -6.93 -7.98
#